data_62bce363facbd92507fde24a9d8b098c
#
_entry.id   62bce363facbd92507fde24a9d8b098c
#
_cell.length_a   1.000
_cell.length_b   1.000
_cell.length_c   1.000
_cell.angle_alpha   90.00
_cell.angle_beta   90.00
_cell.angle_gamma   90.00
#
_symmetry.space_group_name_H-M   'P 1'
#
loop_
_entity.id
_entity.type
_entity.pdbx_description
1 polymer ?
#
loop_
_entity_poly.entity_id
_entity_poly.type
_entity_poly.pdbx_seq_one_letter_code
_entity_poly.pdbx_strand_id
1 'polypeptide(L)'
;GTTLQELVQQTGPYPYKILLARVNGLDTELTETVSAGDEVEFLDMRDHSAGLVYQRMLSILYLTAVNSVYRSKGIENVRAIIDHSLNQGFFTRLEGAGEITEETVAEIETCMRRMVEADLPLRKDVLTREKAIRRCNSLGYHEQAELIAEIKKPGLSLPLYNIETGDDEHGEAPRYYLFGPMAPSLGCIGLFELMKYHDAILLRFP
;
A
#
# COMPACT_ATOMS: atom_id res chain seq x y z
N GLY A 1 -17.63 17.59 8.98
CA GLY A 1 -18.25 16.26 9.10
C GLY A 1 -17.34 15.35 9.90
N THR A 2 -17.88 14.31 10.47
CA THR A 2 -17.15 13.28 11.20
C THR A 2 -16.56 12.32 10.16
N THR A 3 -15.29 11.95 10.30
CA THR A 3 -14.68 10.94 9.44
C THR A 3 -15.15 9.54 9.83
N LEU A 4 -15.10 8.60 8.88
CA LEU A 4 -15.41 7.21 9.17
C LEU A 4 -14.43 6.62 10.20
N GLN A 5 -13.17 7.05 10.21
CA GLN A 5 -12.17 6.63 11.21
C GLN A 5 -12.56 7.10 12.63
N GLU A 6 -13.03 8.33 12.79
CA GLU A 6 -13.54 8.83 14.07
C GLU A 6 -14.77 8.03 14.52
N LEU A 7 -15.66 7.67 13.60
CA LEU A 7 -16.82 6.82 13.93
C LEU A 7 -16.40 5.41 14.37
N VAL A 8 -15.41 4.80 13.72
CA VAL A 8 -14.84 3.50 14.14
C VAL A 8 -14.34 3.59 15.59
N GLN A 9 -13.65 4.68 15.96
CA GLN A 9 -13.16 4.88 17.32
C GLN A 9 -14.29 5.07 18.34
N GLN A 10 -15.36 5.78 17.96
CA GLN A 10 -16.51 6.05 18.83
C GLN A 10 -17.42 4.85 19.03
N THR A 11 -17.55 3.99 18.05
CA THR A 11 -18.48 2.85 18.07
C THR A 11 -17.81 1.51 18.43
N GLY A 12 -16.46 1.48 18.51
CA GLY A 12 -15.70 0.29 18.95
C GLY A 12 -15.87 -0.04 20.43
N PRO A 13 -15.21 -1.11 20.90
CA PRO A 13 -14.20 -1.89 20.18
C PRO A 13 -14.77 -2.90 19.19
N TYR A 14 -14.01 -3.18 18.13
CA TYR A 14 -14.29 -4.23 17.16
C TYR A 14 -13.37 -5.44 17.36
N PRO A 15 -13.83 -6.67 17.08
CA PRO A 15 -13.02 -7.88 17.25
C PRO A 15 -11.81 -7.93 16.30
N TYR A 16 -11.92 -7.26 15.15
CA TYR A 16 -10.87 -7.15 14.14
C TYR A 16 -10.69 -5.70 13.72
N LYS A 17 -9.51 -5.38 13.17
CA LYS A 17 -9.23 -4.05 12.63
C LYS A 17 -10.16 -3.74 11.46
N ILE A 18 -10.83 -2.59 11.52
CA ILE A 18 -11.63 -2.08 10.41
C ILE A 18 -10.69 -1.47 9.38
N LEU A 19 -10.85 -1.88 8.12
CA LEU A 19 -10.00 -1.49 7.00
C LEU A 19 -10.69 -0.56 6.03
N LEU A 20 -12.01 -0.67 5.94
CA LEU A 20 -12.85 -0.02 4.96
C LEU A 20 -14.23 0.22 5.55
N ALA A 21 -14.99 1.13 4.99
CA ALA A 21 -16.42 1.24 5.23
C ALA A 21 -17.18 1.10 3.91
N ARG A 22 -18.44 0.64 4.00
CA ARG A 22 -19.40 0.73 2.91
C ARG A 22 -20.44 1.76 3.30
N VAL A 23 -20.49 2.86 2.54
CA VAL A 23 -21.44 3.97 2.77
C VAL A 23 -22.46 3.98 1.66
N ASN A 24 -23.73 3.80 2.00
CA ASN A 24 -24.83 3.72 1.03
C ASN A 24 -24.56 2.70 -0.10
N GLY A 25 -23.92 1.56 0.25
CA GLY A 25 -23.56 0.51 -0.68
C GLY A 25 -22.25 0.73 -1.46
N LEU A 26 -21.51 1.83 -1.23
CA LEU A 26 -20.25 2.14 -1.90
C LEU A 26 -19.05 1.97 -0.97
N ASP A 27 -18.03 1.24 -1.42
CA ASP A 27 -16.79 1.05 -0.69
C ASP A 27 -16.04 2.39 -0.56
N THR A 28 -15.77 2.81 0.68
CA THR A 28 -15.33 4.15 1.05
C THR A 28 -14.16 4.09 2.03
N GLU A 29 -13.11 4.88 1.79
CA GLU A 29 -11.95 4.96 2.69
C GLU A 29 -12.33 5.55 4.05
N LEU A 30 -11.66 5.09 5.11
CA LEU A 30 -11.94 5.57 6.48
C LEU A 30 -11.60 7.04 6.70
N THR A 31 -10.83 7.65 5.81
CA THR A 31 -10.50 9.08 5.83
C THR A 31 -11.63 9.97 5.33
N GLU A 32 -12.61 9.40 4.64
CA GLU A 32 -13.75 10.16 4.10
C GLU A 32 -14.75 10.51 5.20
N THR A 33 -15.51 11.60 5.00
CA THR A 33 -16.53 12.08 5.92
C THR A 33 -17.90 11.56 5.55
N VAL A 34 -18.75 11.40 6.55
CA VAL A 34 -20.14 11.00 6.38
C VAL A 34 -21.11 12.09 6.82
N SER A 35 -22.32 11.99 6.33
CA SER A 35 -23.43 12.89 6.64
C SER A 35 -24.50 12.20 7.49
N ALA A 36 -25.31 12.99 8.16
CA ALA A 36 -26.46 12.44 8.90
C ALA A 36 -27.45 11.78 7.93
N GLY A 37 -27.80 10.54 8.22
CA GLY A 37 -28.69 9.73 7.40
C GLY A 37 -27.98 8.75 6.45
N ASP A 38 -26.66 8.81 6.34
CA ASP A 38 -25.92 7.80 5.61
C ASP A 38 -25.97 6.44 6.32
N GLU A 39 -26.16 5.37 5.55
CA GLU A 39 -26.03 4.00 6.01
C GLU A 39 -24.57 3.58 5.94
N VAL A 40 -23.99 3.17 7.08
CA VAL A 40 -22.58 2.84 7.21
C VAL A 40 -22.41 1.42 7.72
N GLU A 41 -21.65 0.59 6.98
CA GLU A 41 -21.18 -0.73 7.37
C GLU A 41 -19.66 -0.70 7.49
N PHE A 42 -19.10 -1.14 8.62
CA PHE A 42 -17.65 -1.26 8.80
C PHE A 42 -17.14 -2.64 8.41
N LEU A 43 -16.10 -2.68 7.59
CA LEU A 43 -15.57 -3.89 6.97
C LEU A 43 -14.18 -4.21 7.51
N ASP A 44 -14.02 -5.43 8.02
CA ASP A 44 -12.74 -6.02 8.40
C ASP A 44 -12.24 -7.04 7.35
N MET A 45 -11.09 -7.69 7.59
CA MET A 45 -10.46 -8.62 6.65
C MET A 45 -11.34 -9.79 6.16
N ARG A 46 -12.45 -10.09 6.82
CA ARG A 46 -13.38 -11.15 6.41
C ARG A 46 -14.25 -10.75 5.22
N ASP A 47 -14.42 -9.44 5.00
CA ASP A 47 -15.06 -8.92 3.80
C ASP A 47 -14.06 -8.90 2.62
N HIS A 48 -14.53 -9.28 1.43
CA HIS A 48 -13.71 -9.36 0.23
C HIS A 48 -13.06 -8.02 -0.15
N SER A 49 -13.81 -6.93 -0.10
CA SER A 49 -13.31 -5.59 -0.44
C SER A 49 -12.24 -5.13 0.55
N ALA A 50 -12.45 -5.37 1.85
CA ALA A 50 -11.47 -5.06 2.89
C ALA A 50 -10.22 -5.96 2.79
N GLY A 51 -10.37 -7.22 2.38
CA GLY A 51 -9.25 -8.11 2.05
C GLY A 51 -8.37 -7.55 0.93
N LEU A 52 -8.99 -6.96 -0.11
CA LEU A 52 -8.24 -6.27 -1.18
C LEU A 52 -7.53 -5.01 -0.68
N VAL A 53 -8.12 -4.26 0.27
CA VAL A 53 -7.43 -3.14 0.93
C VAL A 53 -6.18 -3.65 1.66
N TYR A 54 -6.30 -4.74 2.43
CA TYR A 54 -5.16 -5.34 3.13
C TYR A 54 -4.02 -5.72 2.18
N GLN A 55 -4.33 -6.36 1.07
CA GLN A 55 -3.33 -6.75 0.06
C GLN A 55 -2.62 -5.53 -0.55
N ARG A 56 -3.33 -4.45 -0.85
CA ARG A 56 -2.74 -3.20 -1.35
C ARG A 56 -1.84 -2.55 -0.30
N MET A 57 -2.30 -2.48 0.95
CA MET A 57 -1.52 -1.95 2.07
C MET A 57 -0.23 -2.75 2.28
N LEU A 58 -0.31 -4.08 2.19
CA LEU A 58 0.85 -4.95 2.32
C LEU A 58 1.82 -4.79 1.13
N SER A 59 1.30 -4.59 -0.07
CA SER A 59 2.11 -4.33 -1.27
C SER A 59 2.92 -3.04 -1.13
N ILE A 60 2.29 -1.93 -0.75
CA ILE A 60 3.00 -0.64 -0.58
C ILE A 60 4.01 -0.71 0.57
N LEU A 61 3.68 -1.38 1.66
CA LEU A 61 4.58 -1.63 2.79
C LEU A 61 5.84 -2.39 2.32
N TYR A 62 5.65 -3.49 1.60
CA TYR A 62 6.76 -4.30 1.08
C TYR A 62 7.66 -3.51 0.13
N LEU A 63 7.09 -2.84 -0.85
CA LEU A 63 7.83 -2.03 -1.81
C LEU A 63 8.63 -0.92 -1.12
N THR A 64 8.05 -0.27 -0.10
CA THR A 64 8.72 0.78 0.69
C THR A 64 9.85 0.20 1.53
N ALA A 65 9.64 -0.95 2.18
CA ALA A 65 10.66 -1.60 3.00
C ALA A 65 11.87 -2.08 2.17
N VAL A 66 11.63 -2.70 1.00
CA VAL A 66 12.71 -3.08 0.07
C VAL A 66 13.54 -1.87 -0.30
N ASN A 67 12.91 -0.78 -0.71
CA ASN A 67 13.60 0.45 -1.07
C ASN A 67 14.43 0.99 0.11
N SER A 68 13.84 1.05 1.30
CA SER A 68 14.51 1.53 2.52
C SER A 68 15.75 0.70 2.87
N VAL A 69 15.63 -0.64 2.84
CA VAL A 69 16.74 -1.55 3.18
C VAL A 69 17.89 -1.42 2.18
N TYR A 70 17.61 -1.41 0.88
CA TYR A 70 18.67 -1.30 -0.11
C TYR A 70 19.33 0.07 -0.15
N ARG A 71 18.57 1.14 0.01
CA ARG A 71 19.11 2.50 0.15
C ARG A 71 20.03 2.64 1.37
N SER A 72 19.67 2.05 2.50
CA SER A 72 20.54 2.06 3.70
C SER A 72 21.89 1.35 3.49
N LYS A 73 21.95 0.42 2.53
CA LYS A 73 23.17 -0.26 2.09
C LYS A 73 23.93 0.49 0.99
N GLY A 74 23.44 1.67 0.56
CA GLY A 74 24.00 2.43 -0.55
C GLY A 74 23.76 1.81 -1.92
N ILE A 75 22.80 0.90 -2.05
CA ILE A 75 22.43 0.25 -3.30
C ILE A 75 21.21 0.97 -3.86
N GLU A 76 21.43 1.72 -4.93
CA GLU A 76 20.38 2.43 -5.64
C GLU A 76 19.81 1.58 -6.79
N ASN A 77 18.61 1.96 -7.25
CA ASN A 77 17.94 1.32 -8.42
C ASN A 77 17.51 -0.14 -8.22
N VAL A 78 17.32 -0.59 -6.98
CA VAL A 78 16.65 -1.87 -6.72
C VAL A 78 15.15 -1.70 -6.92
N ARG A 79 14.58 -2.55 -7.76
CA ARG A 79 13.15 -2.55 -8.09
C ARG A 79 12.50 -3.84 -7.63
N ALA A 80 11.56 -3.74 -6.71
CA ALA A 80 10.71 -4.87 -6.35
C ALA A 80 9.53 -4.97 -7.31
N ILE A 81 9.29 -6.16 -7.83
CA ILE A 81 8.20 -6.48 -8.76
C ILE A 81 7.33 -7.54 -8.11
N ILE A 82 6.03 -7.23 -7.97
CA ILE A 82 5.02 -8.20 -7.55
C ILE A 82 4.48 -8.84 -8.82
N ASP A 83 4.90 -10.08 -9.11
CA ASP A 83 4.60 -10.74 -10.39
C ASP A 83 3.18 -11.32 -10.42
N HIS A 84 2.82 -12.12 -9.42
CA HIS A 84 1.52 -12.79 -9.39
C HIS A 84 1.16 -13.25 -7.97
N SER A 85 -0.14 -13.51 -7.77
CA SER A 85 -0.64 -14.11 -6.54
C SER A 85 -0.41 -15.62 -6.56
N LEU A 86 0.06 -16.16 -5.44
CA LEU A 86 0.16 -17.59 -5.18
C LEU A 86 -0.68 -17.92 -3.94
N ASN A 87 -1.91 -18.39 -4.14
CA ASN A 87 -2.85 -18.67 -3.04
C ASN A 87 -2.99 -17.46 -2.08
N GLN A 88 -2.44 -17.57 -0.87
CA GLN A 88 -2.42 -16.53 0.16
C GLN A 88 -1.06 -15.83 0.20
N GLY A 89 -0.56 -15.36 -0.95
CA GLY A 89 0.73 -14.69 -1.03
C GLY A 89 1.01 -14.08 -2.37
N PHE A 90 2.07 -13.28 -2.42
CA PHE A 90 2.62 -12.70 -3.64
C PHE A 90 4.01 -13.27 -3.91
N PHE A 91 4.22 -13.72 -5.13
CA PHE A 91 5.55 -13.99 -5.63
C PHE A 91 6.18 -12.69 -6.11
N THR A 92 7.37 -12.36 -5.59
CA THR A 92 8.01 -11.08 -5.86
C THR A 92 9.47 -11.29 -6.28
N ARG A 93 9.93 -10.49 -7.23
CA ARG A 93 11.34 -10.46 -7.68
C ARG A 93 11.97 -9.11 -7.36
N LEU A 94 13.29 -9.11 -7.14
CA LEU A 94 14.07 -7.90 -6.93
C LEU A 94 15.06 -7.73 -8.09
N GLU A 95 14.81 -6.77 -8.97
CA GLU A 95 15.74 -6.40 -10.03
C GLU A 95 16.81 -5.44 -9.48
N GLY A 96 18.06 -5.65 -9.87
CA GLY A 96 19.18 -4.83 -9.40
C GLY A 96 19.67 -5.13 -7.98
N ALA A 97 19.07 -6.09 -7.30
CA ALA A 97 19.40 -6.42 -5.91
C ALA A 97 20.64 -7.30 -5.73
N GLY A 98 21.12 -7.95 -6.82
CA GLY A 98 22.10 -9.02 -6.71
C GLY A 98 21.51 -10.30 -6.12
N GLU A 99 22.32 -11.07 -5.40
CA GLU A 99 21.86 -12.30 -4.75
C GLU A 99 20.95 -11.97 -3.55
N ILE A 100 19.78 -12.63 -3.50
CA ILE A 100 18.86 -12.53 -2.39
C ILE A 100 19.24 -13.59 -1.34
N THR A 101 19.62 -13.15 -0.15
CA THR A 101 19.96 -14.02 0.99
C THR A 101 18.82 -14.08 2.01
N GLU A 102 18.82 -15.11 2.86
CA GLU A 102 17.88 -15.20 3.99
C GLU A 102 18.01 -13.99 4.94
N GLU A 103 19.23 -13.48 5.12
CA GLU A 103 19.50 -12.30 5.92
C GLU A 103 18.82 -11.05 5.32
N THR A 104 18.94 -10.85 4.01
CA THR A 104 18.26 -9.74 3.34
C THR A 104 16.74 -9.84 3.47
N VAL A 105 16.15 -11.03 3.36
CA VAL A 105 14.72 -11.25 3.55
C VAL A 105 14.31 -10.90 4.98
N ALA A 106 15.07 -11.34 5.99
CA ALA A 106 14.83 -11.02 7.40
C ALA A 106 14.96 -9.51 7.71
N GLU A 107 15.91 -8.82 7.07
CA GLU A 107 16.04 -7.36 7.20
C GLU A 107 14.82 -6.62 6.62
N ILE A 108 14.33 -7.03 5.45
CA ILE A 108 13.13 -6.45 4.84
C ILE A 108 11.93 -6.68 5.74
N GLU A 109 11.72 -7.90 6.23
CA GLU A 109 10.62 -8.21 7.15
C GLU A 109 10.70 -7.39 8.44
N THR A 110 11.89 -7.27 9.02
CA THR A 110 12.12 -6.44 10.22
C THR A 110 11.78 -4.97 9.96
N CYS A 111 12.16 -4.45 8.79
CA CYS A 111 11.82 -3.10 8.37
C CYS A 111 10.30 -2.92 8.25
N MET A 112 9.61 -3.87 7.61
CA MET A 112 8.14 -3.86 7.50
C MET A 112 7.47 -3.85 8.87
N ARG A 113 7.90 -4.72 9.80
CA ARG A 113 7.34 -4.79 11.16
C ARG A 113 7.51 -3.49 11.92
N ARG A 114 8.68 -2.86 11.84
CA ARG A 114 8.91 -1.54 12.46
C ARG A 114 7.98 -0.45 11.93
N MET A 115 7.74 -0.43 10.61
CA MET A 115 6.81 0.52 10.00
C MET A 115 5.36 0.29 10.46
N VAL A 116 4.95 -0.96 10.63
CA VAL A 116 3.62 -1.33 11.16
C VAL A 116 3.49 -0.96 12.64
N GLU A 117 4.50 -1.25 13.47
CA GLU A 117 4.52 -0.91 14.90
C GLU A 117 4.48 0.61 15.12
N ALA A 118 5.14 1.37 14.25
CA ALA A 118 5.10 2.83 14.27
C ALA A 118 3.78 3.40 13.74
N ASP A 119 2.88 2.56 13.21
CA ASP A 119 1.60 2.94 12.59
C ASP A 119 1.74 4.09 11.59
N LEU A 120 2.75 3.98 10.70
CA LEU A 120 3.07 5.06 9.78
C LEU A 120 1.86 5.40 8.89
N PRO A 121 1.52 6.70 8.75
CA PRO A 121 0.38 7.12 7.96
C PRO A 121 0.64 6.97 6.46
N LEU A 122 -0.44 6.74 5.71
CA LEU A 122 -0.45 6.83 4.26
C LEU A 122 -0.80 8.25 3.84
N ARG A 123 0.06 8.83 3.01
CA ARG A 123 -0.23 10.06 2.30
C ARG A 123 -0.84 9.77 0.94
N LYS A 124 -1.95 10.44 0.65
CA LYS A 124 -2.68 10.38 -0.62
C LYS A 124 -2.51 11.68 -1.38
N ASP A 125 -1.88 11.64 -2.53
CA ASP A 125 -1.85 12.76 -3.49
C ASP A 125 -2.82 12.48 -4.63
N VAL A 126 -3.68 13.44 -4.94
CA VAL A 126 -4.61 13.32 -6.06
C VAL A 126 -4.08 14.13 -7.24
N LEU A 127 -3.73 13.45 -8.32
CA LEU A 127 -3.15 14.05 -9.50
C LEU A 127 -4.08 13.96 -10.71
N THR A 128 -3.99 14.93 -11.61
CA THR A 128 -4.60 14.76 -12.94
C THR A 128 -3.87 13.65 -13.70
N ARG A 129 -4.54 13.06 -14.68
CA ARG A 129 -3.99 11.99 -15.52
C ARG A 129 -2.60 12.32 -16.07
N GLU A 130 -2.43 13.52 -16.64
CA GLU A 130 -1.17 13.95 -17.24
C GLU A 130 -0.07 14.10 -16.20
N LYS A 131 -0.40 14.61 -15.01
CA LYS A 131 0.56 14.71 -13.90
C LYS A 131 0.95 13.33 -13.38
N ALA A 132 -0.01 12.41 -13.26
CA ALA A 132 0.23 11.03 -12.82
C ALA A 132 1.15 10.29 -13.80
N ILE A 133 0.88 10.38 -15.13
CA ILE A 133 1.74 9.79 -16.17
C ILE A 133 3.17 10.35 -16.09
N ARG A 134 3.34 11.67 -16.02
CA ARG A 134 4.66 12.27 -15.87
C ARG A 134 5.38 11.80 -14.62
N ARG A 135 4.64 11.68 -13.51
CA ARG A 135 5.20 11.22 -12.24
C ARG A 135 5.64 9.76 -12.31
N CYS A 136 4.80 8.88 -12.84
CA CYS A 136 5.18 7.47 -13.04
C CYS A 136 6.42 7.34 -13.91
N ASN A 137 6.49 8.07 -15.02
CA ASN A 137 7.66 8.05 -15.91
C ASN A 137 8.94 8.57 -15.22
N SER A 138 8.85 9.64 -14.41
CA SER A 138 10.02 10.17 -13.67
C SER A 138 10.55 9.21 -12.61
N LEU A 139 9.71 8.29 -12.12
CA LEU A 139 10.05 7.26 -11.15
C LEU A 139 10.41 5.91 -11.80
N GLY A 140 10.43 5.83 -13.14
CA GLY A 140 10.73 4.59 -13.87
C GLY A 140 9.57 3.59 -13.96
N TYR A 141 8.35 3.98 -13.54
CA TYR A 141 7.14 3.13 -13.61
C TYR A 141 6.43 3.27 -14.97
N HIS A 142 7.13 2.94 -16.06
CA HIS A 142 6.64 3.14 -17.43
C HIS A 142 5.38 2.33 -17.75
N GLU A 143 5.32 1.07 -17.29
CA GLU A 143 4.12 0.22 -17.48
C GLU A 143 2.88 0.81 -16.80
N GLN A 144 3.03 1.35 -15.60
CA GLN A 144 1.93 2.05 -14.91
C GLN A 144 1.53 3.32 -15.64
N ALA A 145 2.49 4.07 -16.19
CA ALA A 145 2.20 5.25 -16.99
C ALA A 145 1.39 4.89 -18.26
N GLU A 146 1.70 3.78 -18.91
CA GLU A 146 0.97 3.27 -20.07
C GLU A 146 -0.47 2.85 -19.68
N LEU A 147 -0.63 2.09 -18.59
CA LEU A 147 -1.95 1.72 -18.08
C LEU A 147 -2.82 2.94 -17.78
N ILE A 148 -2.24 3.97 -17.12
CA ILE A 148 -2.95 5.22 -16.85
C ILE A 148 -3.31 5.94 -18.16
N ALA A 149 -2.44 5.90 -19.18
CA ALA A 149 -2.69 6.51 -20.47
C ALA A 149 -3.86 5.89 -21.22
N GLU A 150 -4.12 4.59 -21.04
CA GLU A 150 -5.24 3.87 -21.67
C GLU A 150 -6.61 4.19 -21.05
N ILE A 151 -6.66 4.71 -19.82
CA ILE A 151 -7.92 5.06 -19.16
C ILE A 151 -8.56 6.26 -19.85
N LYS A 152 -9.60 6.04 -20.67
CA LYS A 152 -10.29 7.07 -21.48
C LYS A 152 -11.43 7.75 -20.69
N LYS A 153 -11.18 8.21 -19.46
CA LYS A 153 -12.17 8.92 -18.66
C LYS A 153 -11.81 10.42 -18.59
N PRO A 154 -12.64 11.33 -19.13
CA PRO A 154 -12.41 12.78 -19.02
C PRO A 154 -12.41 13.23 -17.55
N GLY A 155 -11.50 14.12 -17.18
CA GLY A 155 -11.42 14.68 -15.81
C GLY A 155 -11.01 13.65 -14.75
N LEU A 156 -10.37 12.55 -15.15
CA LEU A 156 -9.89 11.53 -14.23
C LEU A 156 -8.85 12.11 -13.27
N SER A 157 -9.15 12.02 -12.00
CA SER A 157 -8.20 12.25 -10.90
C SER A 157 -7.74 10.91 -10.34
N LEU A 158 -6.44 10.78 -10.17
CA LEU A 158 -5.79 9.53 -9.79
C LEU A 158 -5.10 9.67 -8.43
N PRO A 159 -5.41 8.82 -7.45
CA PRO A 159 -4.71 8.82 -6.20
C PRO A 159 -3.36 8.11 -6.34
N LEU A 160 -2.29 8.75 -5.85
CA LEU A 160 -0.99 8.14 -5.62
C LEU A 160 -0.74 8.10 -4.12
N TYR A 161 -0.23 6.98 -3.65
CA TYR A 161 0.00 6.77 -2.22
C TYR A 161 1.49 6.61 -1.93
N ASN A 162 1.92 7.10 -0.78
CA ASN A 162 3.22 6.80 -0.20
C ASN A 162 3.10 6.66 1.31
N ILE A 163 4.03 5.93 1.91
CA ILE A 163 4.17 5.83 3.36
C ILE A 163 5.08 6.98 3.82
N GLU A 164 4.66 7.75 4.82
CA GLU A 164 5.48 8.82 5.40
C GLU A 164 6.52 8.20 6.34
N THR A 165 7.73 7.96 5.84
CA THR A 165 8.83 7.36 6.61
C THR A 165 9.66 8.36 7.40
N GLY A 166 9.44 9.67 7.22
CA GLY A 166 10.24 10.73 7.82
C GLY A 166 11.59 10.98 7.16
N ASP A 167 12.02 10.12 6.25
CA ASP A 167 13.31 10.20 5.55
C ASP A 167 13.26 11.08 4.28
N ASP A 168 12.19 11.85 4.12
CA ASP A 168 11.93 12.65 2.91
C ASP A 168 12.86 13.88 2.75
N GLU A 169 13.84 14.09 3.63
CA GLU A 169 14.75 15.24 3.56
C GLU A 169 15.68 15.27 2.33
N HIS A 170 15.82 14.15 1.61
CA HIS A 170 16.80 14.03 0.52
C HIS A 170 16.23 13.58 -0.81
N GLY A 171 14.95 13.75 -1.06
CA GLY A 171 14.37 13.44 -2.34
C GLY A 171 13.14 12.52 -2.26
N GLU A 172 12.41 12.59 -3.28
CA GLU A 172 11.10 12.01 -3.51
C GLU A 172 10.98 10.55 -3.06
N ALA A 173 10.32 10.32 -1.92
CA ALA A 173 9.88 8.98 -1.54
C ALA A 173 9.13 8.34 -2.72
N PRO A 174 9.36 7.05 -2.98
CA PRO A 174 8.66 6.37 -4.07
C PRO A 174 7.15 6.43 -3.82
N ARG A 175 6.41 6.88 -4.82
CA ARG A 175 4.96 6.98 -4.79
C ARG A 175 4.38 5.90 -5.67
N TYR A 176 3.47 5.13 -5.10
CA TYR A 176 2.86 4.02 -5.79
C TYR A 176 1.43 4.37 -6.20
N TYR A 177 1.10 4.08 -7.45
CA TYR A 177 -0.27 4.12 -7.92
C TYR A 177 -0.92 2.78 -7.64
N LEU A 178 -1.96 2.81 -6.81
CA LEU A 178 -2.74 1.63 -6.47
C LEU A 178 -4.21 1.88 -6.80
N PHE A 179 -4.82 0.93 -7.49
CA PHE A 179 -6.22 0.99 -7.83
C PHE A 179 -7.09 0.58 -6.64
N GLY A 180 -8.00 1.46 -6.25
CA GLY A 180 -9.00 1.23 -5.22
C GLY A 180 -8.65 1.86 -3.87
N PRO A 181 -9.55 1.72 -2.88
CA PRO A 181 -9.41 2.33 -1.58
C PRO A 181 -8.24 1.74 -0.78
N MET A 182 -7.69 2.56 0.13
CA MET A 182 -6.59 2.22 1.03
C MET A 182 -7.00 2.48 2.48
N ALA A 183 -6.35 1.82 3.43
CA ALA A 183 -6.47 2.17 4.84
C ALA A 183 -5.61 3.40 5.18
N PRO A 184 -5.93 4.16 6.25
CA PRO A 184 -5.26 5.42 6.56
C PRO A 184 -3.81 5.27 7.03
N SER A 185 -3.46 4.13 7.63
CA SER A 185 -2.15 3.88 8.20
C SER A 185 -1.81 2.39 8.22
N LEU A 186 -0.54 2.07 8.49
CA LEU A 186 -0.02 0.70 8.48
C LEU A 186 -0.43 -0.14 9.69
N GLY A 187 -0.91 0.44 10.78
CA GLY A 187 -1.32 -0.29 11.98
C GLY A 187 -2.51 -1.24 11.76
N CYS A 188 -3.15 -1.19 10.60
CA CYS A 188 -4.16 -2.15 10.20
C CYS A 188 -3.57 -3.51 9.78
N ILE A 189 -2.28 -3.57 9.43
CA ILE A 189 -1.59 -4.80 9.01
C ILE A 189 -1.13 -5.56 10.26
N GLY A 190 -1.57 -6.81 10.41
CA GLY A 190 -1.20 -7.64 11.56
C GLY A 190 -0.35 -8.84 11.19
N LEU A 191 -0.72 -9.55 10.16
CA LEU A 191 -0.16 -10.86 9.83
C LEU A 191 0.44 -10.88 8.43
N PHE A 192 1.74 -11.08 8.35
CA PHE A 192 2.47 -11.36 7.12
C PHE A 192 3.78 -12.08 7.45
N GLU A 193 4.35 -12.71 6.45
CA GLU A 193 5.62 -13.41 6.53
C GLU A 193 6.36 -13.29 5.20
N LEU A 194 7.66 -13.08 5.24
CA LEU A 194 8.51 -13.16 4.08
C LEU A 194 9.30 -14.46 4.08
N MET A 195 9.38 -15.11 2.94
CA MET A 195 10.18 -16.32 2.75
C MET A 195 11.06 -16.16 1.51
N LYS A 196 12.33 -16.55 1.63
CA LYS A 196 13.17 -16.71 0.44
C LYS A 196 12.64 -17.89 -0.37
N TYR A 197 12.52 -17.69 -1.68
CA TYR A 197 12.11 -18.73 -2.62
C TYR A 197 12.98 -18.67 -3.88
N HIS A 198 14.04 -19.48 -3.90
CA HIS A 198 15.09 -19.41 -4.94
C HIS A 198 15.68 -17.99 -5.05
N ASP A 199 15.57 -17.36 -6.22
CA ASP A 199 16.03 -15.99 -6.48
C ASP A 199 14.90 -14.95 -6.31
N ALA A 200 13.87 -15.30 -5.54
CA ALA A 200 12.68 -14.49 -5.32
C ALA A 200 12.30 -14.44 -3.85
N ILE A 201 11.30 -13.63 -3.53
CA ILE A 201 10.70 -13.56 -2.19
C ILE A 201 9.21 -13.88 -2.31
N LEU A 202 8.73 -14.75 -1.43
CA LEU A 202 7.32 -15.01 -1.25
C LEU A 202 6.81 -14.19 -0.06
N LEU A 203 5.90 -13.27 -0.33
CA LEU A 203 5.21 -12.46 0.67
C LEU A 203 3.85 -13.12 0.98
N ARG A 204 3.74 -13.73 2.14
CA ARG A 204 2.54 -14.46 2.59
C ARG A 204 1.66 -13.59 3.50
N PHE A 205 0.36 -13.81 3.41
CA PHE A 205 -0.66 -13.15 4.23
C PHE A 205 -1.87 -14.08 4.45
N PRO A 206 -2.77 -13.78 5.42
CA PRO A 206 -3.96 -14.59 5.71
C PRO A 206 -4.92 -14.73 4.54
#